data_078eadb54430126f6e20911b86991156
#
_entry.id   078eadb54430126f6e20911b86991156
#
_cell.length_a   1.000
_cell.length_b   1.000
_cell.length_c   1.000
_cell.angle_alpha   90.00
_cell.angle_beta   90.00
_cell.angle_gamma   90.00
#
_symmetry.space_group_name_H-M   'P 1'
#
loop_
_entity.id
_entity.type
_entity.pdbx_description
1 polymer ?
#
loop_
_entity_poly.entity_id
_entity_poly.type
_entity_poly.pdbx_seq_one_letter_code
_entity_poly.pdbx_strand_id
1 'polypeptide(L)'
;MTHCVMRYNWFFKRNLCPMTIRLKLLRKQKGWTLDVLADETGLTKSYLSKVERGLSVPSIAVALKLSKALNVDVEQLFSERHNRELITVTRADERAAPGGRSAGHAQAFESIAAGVAPKKMLPFIVRPPHEFAASTFREHDGEEFLFVHKGRVEIEFPNETVQLKVGDSVYFNALIPHRTRSLGATQAEILVIVSHED
;
A
#
# COMPACT_ATOMS: atom_id res chain seq x y z
N MET A 1 -4.95 10.96 55.96
CA MET A 1 -5.44 11.56 54.69
C MET A 1 -4.71 10.91 53.57
N THR A 2 -5.30 9.88 53.01
CA THR A 2 -4.72 8.96 52.01
C THR A 2 -5.13 9.41 50.62
N HIS A 3 -4.17 9.90 49.81
CA HIS A 3 -4.43 10.23 48.40
C HIS A 3 -4.29 8.96 47.57
N CYS A 4 -5.43 8.45 47.15
CA CYS A 4 -5.54 7.37 46.17
C CYS A 4 -5.24 7.94 44.78
N VAL A 5 -4.05 7.65 44.23
CA VAL A 5 -3.70 7.95 42.84
C VAL A 5 -4.22 6.81 41.97
N MET A 6 -5.36 7.01 41.36
CA MET A 6 -5.89 6.12 40.29
C MET A 6 -4.92 6.18 39.11
N ARG A 7 -4.14 5.12 38.94
CA ARG A 7 -3.43 4.84 37.65
C ARG A 7 -4.46 4.46 36.60
N TYR A 8 -4.81 5.40 35.75
CA TYR A 8 -5.53 5.09 34.51
C TYR A 8 -4.59 4.32 33.57
N ASN A 9 -4.77 3.01 33.56
CA ASN A 9 -4.10 2.12 32.63
C ASN A 9 -4.83 2.23 31.28
N TRP A 10 -4.42 3.20 30.45
CA TRP A 10 -4.89 3.35 29.08
C TRP A 10 -4.21 2.33 28.20
N PHE A 11 -4.58 1.05 28.32
CA PHE A 11 -4.36 0.09 27.26
C PHE A 11 -5.36 0.39 26.15
N PHE A 12 -5.03 1.35 25.29
CA PHE A 12 -5.66 1.45 23.98
C PHE A 12 -5.27 0.19 23.18
N LYS A 13 -6.11 -0.83 23.21
CA LYS A 13 -6.19 -1.79 22.11
C LYS A 13 -6.58 -0.99 20.88
N ARG A 14 -5.60 -0.50 20.11
CA ARG A 14 -5.80 -0.11 18.73
C ARG A 14 -6.28 -1.35 17.99
N ASN A 15 -7.58 -1.49 17.86
CA ASN A 15 -8.18 -2.38 16.89
C ASN A 15 -7.80 -1.83 15.52
N LEU A 16 -6.68 -2.28 14.99
CA LEU A 16 -6.36 -2.18 13.57
C LEU A 16 -7.46 -2.93 12.84
N CYS A 17 -8.43 -2.18 12.32
CA CYS A 17 -9.44 -2.75 11.44
C CYS A 17 -8.71 -3.26 10.20
N PRO A 18 -8.65 -4.56 9.94
CA PRO A 18 -7.89 -5.05 8.80
C PRO A 18 -8.54 -4.52 7.53
N MET A 19 -7.73 -4.05 6.58
CA MET A 19 -8.11 -3.57 5.25
C MET A 19 -9.22 -4.40 4.58
N THR A 20 -9.23 -5.69 4.86
CA THR A 20 -10.19 -6.68 4.37
C THR A 20 -11.64 -6.36 4.68
N ILE A 21 -11.95 -5.78 5.83
CA ILE A 21 -13.31 -5.40 6.20
C ILE A 21 -13.82 -4.28 5.30
N ARG A 22 -12.95 -3.35 4.88
CA ARG A 22 -13.37 -2.26 4.00
C ARG A 22 -13.56 -2.68 2.56
N LEU A 23 -12.69 -3.51 1.98
CA LEU A 23 -12.90 -4.03 0.63
C LEU A 23 -14.26 -4.71 0.51
N LYS A 24 -14.60 -5.57 1.48
CA LYS A 24 -15.90 -6.23 1.54
C LYS A 24 -17.05 -5.24 1.68
N LEU A 25 -16.89 -4.22 2.52
CA LEU A 25 -17.88 -3.17 2.74
C LEU A 25 -18.11 -2.38 1.44
N LEU A 26 -17.06 -1.85 0.83
CA LEU A 26 -17.11 -1.06 -0.41
C LEU A 26 -17.73 -1.85 -1.56
N ARG A 27 -17.34 -3.12 -1.74
CA ARG A 27 -17.96 -4.00 -2.71
C ARG A 27 -19.45 -4.17 -2.47
N LYS A 28 -19.86 -4.41 -1.20
CA LYS A 28 -21.27 -4.55 -0.85
C LYS A 28 -22.07 -3.27 -1.02
N GLN A 29 -21.46 -2.10 -0.75
CA GLN A 29 -22.10 -0.80 -1.00
C GLN A 29 -22.41 -0.60 -2.49
N LYS A 30 -21.57 -1.15 -3.40
CA LYS A 30 -21.87 -1.21 -4.84
C LYS A 30 -22.87 -2.32 -5.24
N GLY A 31 -23.34 -3.13 -4.29
CA GLY A 31 -24.22 -4.26 -4.58
C GLY A 31 -23.51 -5.43 -5.30
N TRP A 32 -22.19 -5.45 -5.33
CA TRP A 32 -21.42 -6.42 -6.11
C TRP A 32 -21.19 -7.73 -5.36
N THR A 33 -21.21 -8.85 -6.12
CA THR A 33 -20.72 -10.15 -5.67
C THR A 33 -19.18 -10.19 -5.77
N LEU A 34 -18.55 -11.22 -5.21
CA LEU A 34 -17.11 -11.46 -5.44
C LEU A 34 -16.81 -11.80 -6.89
N ASP A 35 -17.75 -12.42 -7.59
CA ASP A 35 -17.59 -12.76 -9.01
C ASP A 35 -17.55 -11.48 -9.86
N VAL A 36 -18.49 -10.55 -9.66
CA VAL A 36 -18.50 -9.25 -10.33
C VAL A 36 -17.20 -8.48 -10.06
N LEU A 37 -16.73 -8.42 -8.81
CA LEU A 37 -15.47 -7.75 -8.51
C LEU A 37 -14.28 -8.44 -9.16
N ALA A 38 -14.29 -9.77 -9.29
CA ALA A 38 -13.25 -10.52 -9.98
C ALA A 38 -13.21 -10.19 -11.47
N ASP A 39 -14.37 -10.16 -12.11
CA ASP A 39 -14.50 -9.83 -13.54
C ASP A 39 -14.05 -8.39 -13.82
N GLU A 40 -14.48 -7.41 -13.00
CA GLU A 40 -14.13 -5.99 -13.14
C GLU A 40 -12.65 -5.69 -12.91
N THR A 41 -11.97 -6.52 -12.12
CA THR A 41 -10.56 -6.28 -11.76
C THR A 41 -9.58 -7.21 -12.46
N GLY A 42 -10.07 -8.26 -13.15
CA GLY A 42 -9.21 -9.32 -13.68
C GLY A 42 -8.49 -10.14 -12.61
N LEU A 43 -8.96 -10.08 -11.34
CA LEU A 43 -8.40 -10.83 -10.21
C LEU A 43 -9.22 -12.09 -9.95
N THR A 44 -8.58 -13.12 -9.40
CA THR A 44 -9.32 -14.35 -9.07
C THR A 44 -10.21 -14.17 -7.85
N LYS A 45 -11.41 -14.75 -7.88
CA LYS A 45 -12.33 -14.79 -6.72
C LYS A 45 -11.66 -15.34 -5.47
N SER A 46 -10.82 -16.36 -5.60
CA SER A 46 -10.08 -16.94 -4.48
C SER A 46 -9.12 -15.92 -3.85
N TYR A 47 -8.39 -15.16 -4.67
CA TYR A 47 -7.51 -14.10 -4.19
C TYR A 47 -8.29 -12.98 -3.49
N LEU A 48 -9.35 -12.47 -4.11
CA LEU A 48 -10.22 -11.44 -3.52
C LEU A 48 -10.81 -11.89 -2.18
N SER A 49 -11.24 -13.15 -2.09
CA SER A 49 -11.72 -13.72 -0.83
C SER A 49 -10.65 -13.77 0.25
N LYS A 50 -9.38 -14.05 -0.10
CA LYS A 50 -8.25 -13.99 0.84
C LYS A 50 -7.99 -12.56 1.30
N VAL A 51 -8.02 -11.59 0.38
CA VAL A 51 -7.88 -10.16 0.69
C VAL A 51 -9.01 -9.71 1.62
N GLU A 52 -10.27 -10.02 1.33
CA GLU A 52 -11.41 -9.67 2.19
C GLU A 52 -11.36 -10.29 3.60
N ARG A 53 -10.65 -11.38 3.76
CA ARG A 53 -10.47 -12.06 5.06
C ARG A 53 -9.16 -11.71 5.79
N GLY A 54 -8.33 -10.83 5.24
CA GLY A 54 -7.04 -10.48 5.84
C GLY A 54 -5.94 -11.53 5.67
N LEU A 55 -6.18 -12.51 4.85
CA LEU A 55 -5.22 -13.59 4.58
C LEU A 55 -4.20 -13.26 3.48
N SER A 56 -4.39 -12.12 2.81
CA SER A 56 -3.48 -11.60 1.79
C SER A 56 -3.54 -10.08 1.78
N VAL A 57 -2.38 -9.44 1.70
CA VAL A 57 -2.25 -7.99 1.54
C VAL A 57 -2.05 -7.72 0.05
N PRO A 58 -2.90 -6.88 -0.59
CA PRO A 58 -2.72 -6.54 -1.99
C PRO A 58 -1.46 -5.68 -2.19
N SER A 59 -0.85 -5.81 -3.36
CA SER A 59 0.18 -4.87 -3.79
C SER A 59 -0.43 -3.52 -4.13
N ILE A 60 0.42 -2.48 -4.31
CA ILE A 60 -0.02 -1.15 -4.76
C ILE A 60 -0.80 -1.27 -6.08
N ALA A 61 -0.27 -2.00 -7.06
CA ALA A 61 -0.94 -2.22 -8.34
C ALA A 61 -2.33 -2.87 -8.19
N VAL A 62 -2.46 -3.85 -7.31
CA VAL A 62 -3.76 -4.46 -7.01
C VAL A 62 -4.69 -3.50 -6.28
N ALA A 63 -4.16 -2.71 -5.33
CA ALA A 63 -4.94 -1.71 -4.62
C ALA A 63 -5.50 -0.64 -5.58
N LEU A 64 -4.69 -0.18 -6.54
CA LEU A 64 -5.11 0.74 -7.60
C LEU A 64 -6.19 0.13 -8.50
N LYS A 65 -6.04 -1.14 -8.94
CA LYS A 65 -7.09 -1.84 -9.69
C LYS A 65 -8.40 -1.93 -8.92
N LEU A 66 -8.34 -2.24 -7.63
CA LEU A 66 -9.51 -2.33 -6.77
C LEU A 66 -10.18 -0.97 -6.57
N SER A 67 -9.40 0.09 -6.34
CA SER A 67 -9.94 1.44 -6.15
C SER A 67 -10.62 1.96 -7.41
N LYS A 68 -10.00 1.77 -8.58
CA LYS A 68 -10.57 2.12 -9.90
C LYS A 68 -11.91 1.39 -10.14
N ALA A 69 -11.94 0.07 -9.97
CA ALA A 69 -13.16 -0.72 -10.16
C ALA A 69 -14.27 -0.31 -9.19
N LEU A 70 -13.92 -0.03 -7.94
CA LEU A 70 -14.89 0.40 -6.92
C LEU A 70 -15.26 1.88 -7.02
N ASN A 71 -14.56 2.67 -7.85
CA ASN A 71 -14.68 4.12 -7.95
C ASN A 71 -14.53 4.82 -6.58
N VAL A 72 -13.44 4.49 -5.92
CA VAL A 72 -13.07 5.06 -4.61
C VAL A 72 -11.59 5.39 -4.62
N ASP A 73 -11.15 6.31 -3.77
CA ASP A 73 -9.72 6.55 -3.59
C ASP A 73 -9.06 5.31 -2.98
N VAL A 74 -7.84 5.01 -3.44
CA VAL A 74 -7.08 3.85 -2.96
C VAL A 74 -6.96 3.82 -1.43
N GLU A 75 -6.93 4.97 -0.80
CA GLU A 75 -6.86 5.10 0.66
C GLU A 75 -8.15 4.73 1.37
N GLN A 76 -9.30 4.85 0.70
CA GLN A 76 -10.58 4.39 1.25
C GLN A 76 -10.60 2.87 1.43
N LEU A 77 -9.75 2.14 0.72
CA LEU A 77 -9.53 0.72 0.97
C LEU A 77 -8.86 0.48 2.34
N PHE A 78 -8.14 1.47 2.90
CA PHE A 78 -7.28 1.32 4.06
C PHE A 78 -7.66 2.18 5.28
N SER A 79 -8.51 3.21 5.13
CA SER A 79 -8.81 4.14 6.23
C SER A 79 -10.30 4.46 6.38
N GLU A 80 -10.73 4.80 7.60
CA GLU A 80 -12.13 5.15 7.92
C GLU A 80 -12.44 6.64 7.81
N ARG A 81 -11.43 7.49 7.58
CA ARG A 81 -11.60 8.94 7.65
C ARG A 81 -11.65 9.58 6.27
N HIS A 82 -12.77 10.22 5.95
CA HIS A 82 -12.90 11.24 4.92
C HIS A 82 -12.46 12.57 5.53
N ASN A 83 -11.23 12.96 5.38
CA ASN A 83 -10.79 14.29 5.76
C ASN A 83 -10.43 15.08 4.49
N ARG A 84 -11.21 16.11 4.16
CA ARG A 84 -10.94 17.07 3.08
C ARG A 84 -10.01 18.19 3.58
N GLU A 85 -8.97 17.87 4.32
CA GLU A 85 -7.99 18.86 4.73
C GLU A 85 -7.11 19.25 3.53
N LEU A 86 -6.96 20.54 3.30
CA LEU A 86 -6.08 21.07 2.24
C LEU A 86 -4.60 20.81 2.54
N ILE A 87 -4.27 20.61 3.82
CA ILE A 87 -2.92 20.32 4.30
C ILE A 87 -3.01 19.10 5.20
N THR A 88 -2.28 18.04 4.85
CA THR A 88 -2.21 16.84 5.68
C THR A 88 -0.76 16.58 6.09
N VAL A 89 -0.54 16.42 7.38
CA VAL A 89 0.75 16.02 7.94
C VAL A 89 0.64 14.58 8.43
N THR A 90 1.49 13.70 7.91
CA THR A 90 1.60 12.31 8.38
C THR A 90 2.90 12.14 9.13
N ARG A 91 2.83 11.92 10.44
CA ARG A 91 4.01 11.65 11.26
C ARG A 91 4.50 10.22 11.07
N ALA A 92 5.82 10.02 11.22
CA ALA A 92 6.43 8.70 10.96
C ALA A 92 5.87 7.58 11.86
N ASP A 93 5.53 7.91 13.10
CA ASP A 93 4.94 7.03 14.10
C ASP A 93 3.42 6.79 13.92
N GLU A 94 2.76 7.64 13.12
CA GLU A 94 1.33 7.54 12.80
C GLU A 94 1.05 6.75 11.52
N ARG A 95 2.09 6.38 10.77
CA ARG A 95 1.95 5.65 9.51
C ARG A 95 1.30 4.29 9.75
N ALA A 96 0.20 4.06 9.09
CA ALA A 96 -0.46 2.76 9.10
C ALA A 96 0.17 1.86 8.04
N ALA A 97 0.78 0.74 8.48
CA ALA A 97 1.11 -0.33 7.55
C ALA A 97 -0.19 -1.05 7.16
N PRO A 98 -0.53 -1.16 5.86
CA PRO A 98 -1.66 -1.97 5.42
C PRO A 98 -1.45 -3.41 5.87
N GLY A 99 -2.34 -3.94 6.70
CA GLY A 99 -2.34 -5.33 7.11
C GLY A 99 -1.46 -5.70 8.30
N GLY A 100 -0.92 -4.72 9.04
CA GLY A 100 -0.05 -5.02 10.18
C GLY A 100 1.33 -5.56 9.77
N ARG A 101 2.25 -5.67 10.74
CA ARG A 101 3.55 -6.34 10.55
C ARG A 101 3.34 -7.86 10.47
N SER A 102 2.74 -8.36 9.41
CA SER A 102 2.72 -9.80 9.15
C SER A 102 4.09 -10.20 8.61
N ALA A 103 4.89 -10.81 9.45
CA ALA A 103 6.11 -11.48 9.06
C ALA A 103 5.79 -12.48 7.94
N GLY A 104 6.38 -12.30 6.76
CA GLY A 104 6.43 -13.34 5.72
C GLY A 104 5.75 -13.05 4.39
N HIS A 105 5.21 -11.86 4.11
CA HIS A 105 4.56 -11.59 2.82
C HIS A 105 5.17 -10.41 2.06
N ALA A 106 5.17 -10.57 0.74
CA ALA A 106 5.65 -9.67 -0.29
C ALA A 106 5.43 -8.17 0.03
N GLN A 107 6.49 -7.41 -0.13
CA GLN A 107 6.57 -5.95 -0.23
C GLN A 107 5.55 -5.17 0.62
N ALA A 108 5.92 -4.87 1.88
CA ALA A 108 5.15 -3.97 2.73
C ALA A 108 5.24 -2.54 2.19
N PHE A 109 4.09 -1.87 2.03
CA PHE A 109 4.04 -0.45 1.70
C PHE A 109 3.21 0.31 2.74
N GLU A 110 3.54 1.57 2.98
CA GLU A 110 2.85 2.47 3.90
C GLU A 110 2.44 3.74 3.14
N SER A 111 1.17 4.14 3.18
CA SER A 111 0.76 5.44 2.65
C SER A 111 1.27 6.55 3.57
N ILE A 112 1.90 7.58 2.97
CA ILE A 112 2.44 8.72 3.72
C ILE A 112 1.64 10.02 3.52
N ALA A 113 0.48 9.92 2.88
CA ALA A 113 -0.47 11.01 2.74
C ALA A 113 -1.91 10.50 2.93
N ALA A 114 -2.11 9.63 3.92
CA ALA A 114 -3.43 9.12 4.27
C ALA A 114 -4.37 10.24 4.69
N GLY A 115 -5.63 10.21 4.21
CA GLY A 115 -6.66 11.17 4.61
C GLY A 115 -6.88 12.35 3.66
N VAL A 116 -6.13 12.46 2.56
CA VAL A 116 -6.42 13.42 1.47
C VAL A 116 -7.15 12.71 0.34
N ALA A 117 -8.25 13.26 -0.13
CA ALA A 117 -9.00 12.80 -1.29
C ALA A 117 -9.76 13.98 -1.95
N PRO A 118 -9.79 14.10 -3.29
CA PRO A 118 -9.07 13.29 -4.27
C PRO A 118 -7.59 13.66 -4.36
N LYS A 119 -6.74 12.74 -4.81
CA LYS A 119 -5.30 12.94 -5.01
C LYS A 119 -4.89 12.62 -6.43
N LYS A 120 -3.98 13.42 -6.98
CA LYS A 120 -3.29 13.13 -8.25
C LYS A 120 -1.97 12.40 -8.06
N MET A 121 -1.42 12.42 -6.85
CA MET A 121 -0.18 11.72 -6.50
C MET A 121 -0.42 10.83 -5.29
N LEU A 122 0.01 9.59 -5.36
CA LEU A 122 -0.11 8.59 -4.31
C LEU A 122 1.28 8.22 -3.78
N PRO A 123 1.75 8.88 -2.69
CA PRO A 123 3.06 8.62 -2.13
C PRO A 123 3.01 7.47 -1.12
N PHE A 124 3.99 6.56 -1.25
CA PHE A 124 4.16 5.40 -0.38
C PHE A 124 5.61 5.25 0.07
N ILE A 125 5.82 4.72 1.27
CA ILE A 125 7.09 4.09 1.64
C ILE A 125 6.96 2.61 1.37
N VAL A 126 7.90 2.08 0.58
CA VAL A 126 7.94 0.67 0.20
C VAL A 126 9.23 0.05 0.72
N ARG A 127 9.14 -1.17 1.27
CA ARG A 127 10.28 -1.98 1.69
C ARG A 127 10.32 -3.23 0.84
N PRO A 128 11.10 -3.22 -0.26
CA PRO A 128 11.19 -4.37 -1.16
C PRO A 128 11.78 -5.59 -0.44
N PRO A 129 11.32 -6.81 -0.74
CA PRO A 129 11.93 -8.02 -0.21
C PRO A 129 13.38 -8.17 -0.70
N HIS A 130 14.16 -9.07 -0.08
CA HIS A 130 15.52 -9.34 -0.54
C HIS A 130 15.56 -10.24 -1.78
N GLU A 131 14.50 -11.03 -2.02
CA GLU A 131 14.45 -11.98 -3.14
C GLU A 131 13.33 -11.63 -4.12
N PHE A 132 13.61 -11.69 -5.42
CA PHE A 132 12.61 -11.52 -6.46
C PHE A 132 11.52 -12.58 -6.44
N ALA A 133 11.78 -13.77 -5.92
CA ALA A 133 10.76 -14.80 -5.75
C ALA A 133 9.57 -14.33 -4.89
N ALA A 134 9.81 -13.39 -3.99
CA ALA A 134 8.79 -12.75 -3.18
C ALA A 134 8.21 -11.46 -3.83
N SER A 135 8.69 -11.07 -5.03
CA SER A 135 8.26 -9.87 -5.75
C SER A 135 7.88 -10.25 -7.17
N THR A 136 6.61 -10.24 -7.50
CA THR A 136 6.12 -10.44 -8.87
C THR A 136 6.21 -9.16 -9.68
N PHE A 137 6.35 -9.28 -11.02
CA PHE A 137 6.19 -8.15 -11.92
C PHE A 137 4.83 -7.49 -11.73
N ARG A 138 4.81 -6.18 -11.78
CA ARG A 138 3.64 -5.32 -11.61
C ARG A 138 3.60 -4.32 -12.74
N GLU A 139 2.40 -4.00 -13.16
CA GLU A 139 2.10 -2.93 -14.10
C GLU A 139 0.80 -2.25 -13.66
N HIS A 140 0.69 -0.98 -13.91
CA HIS A 140 -0.52 -0.20 -13.66
C HIS A 140 -0.53 1.07 -14.50
N ASP A 141 -1.70 1.68 -14.66
CA ASP A 141 -1.85 2.96 -15.34
C ASP A 141 -1.07 4.06 -14.60
N GLY A 142 -0.60 5.05 -15.34
CA GLY A 142 0.09 6.24 -14.84
C GLY A 142 1.61 6.11 -14.83
N GLU A 143 2.22 6.98 -14.07
CA GLU A 143 3.66 7.11 -13.98
C GLU A 143 4.13 6.85 -12.54
N GLU A 144 5.35 6.36 -12.40
CA GLU A 144 5.95 6.08 -11.12
C GLU A 144 7.29 6.82 -10.96
N PHE A 145 7.43 7.54 -9.84
CA PHE A 145 8.69 8.09 -9.38
C PHE A 145 9.14 7.35 -8.13
N LEU A 146 10.37 6.89 -8.16
CA LEU A 146 10.99 6.17 -7.05
C LEU A 146 12.27 6.88 -6.60
N PHE A 147 12.41 7.07 -5.28
CA PHE A 147 13.60 7.67 -4.67
C PHE A 147 14.10 6.77 -3.53
N VAL A 148 15.39 6.47 -3.50
CA VAL A 148 15.99 5.62 -2.47
C VAL A 148 16.29 6.43 -1.22
N HIS A 149 15.52 6.19 -0.16
CA HIS A 149 15.71 6.83 1.14
C HIS A 149 16.74 6.10 2.01
N LYS A 150 16.75 4.75 1.94
CA LYS A 150 17.65 3.91 2.74
C LYS A 150 18.03 2.64 2.00
N GLY A 151 19.26 2.17 2.22
CA GLY A 151 19.76 0.91 1.65
C GLY A 151 20.09 1.02 0.17
N ARG A 152 19.97 -0.10 -0.52
CA ARG A 152 20.15 -0.22 -1.98
C ARG A 152 19.02 -1.05 -2.54
N VAL A 153 18.54 -0.70 -3.72
CA VAL A 153 17.44 -1.38 -4.40
C VAL A 153 17.87 -1.78 -5.81
N GLU A 154 17.38 -2.89 -6.26
CA GLU A 154 17.45 -3.30 -7.67
C GLU A 154 16.02 -3.32 -8.22
N ILE A 155 15.85 -2.69 -9.37
CA ILE A 155 14.61 -2.68 -10.14
C ILE A 155 14.85 -3.48 -11.40
N GLU A 156 14.04 -4.49 -11.64
CA GLU A 156 14.07 -5.29 -12.84
C GLU A 156 12.88 -4.89 -13.73
N PHE A 157 13.19 -4.53 -14.95
CA PHE A 157 12.30 -4.32 -16.09
C PHE A 157 12.47 -5.46 -17.10
N PRO A 158 11.59 -5.65 -18.09
CA PRO A 158 11.69 -6.76 -19.04
C PRO A 158 13.03 -6.85 -19.79
N ASN A 159 13.67 -5.70 -20.06
CA ASN A 159 14.87 -5.64 -20.90
C ASN A 159 16.10 -5.09 -20.17
N GLU A 160 15.95 -4.65 -18.93
CA GLU A 160 17.06 -4.06 -18.18
C GLU A 160 16.86 -4.21 -16.66
N THR A 161 17.97 -4.11 -15.96
CA THR A 161 17.99 -4.09 -14.49
C THR A 161 18.79 -2.88 -14.03
N VAL A 162 18.21 -2.09 -13.14
CA VAL A 162 18.80 -0.85 -12.61
C VAL A 162 19.07 -1.01 -11.13
N GLN A 163 20.31 -0.71 -10.71
CA GLN A 163 20.67 -0.67 -9.28
C GLN A 163 20.78 0.78 -8.81
N LEU A 164 20.11 1.08 -7.72
CA LEU A 164 20.04 2.41 -7.11
C LEU A 164 20.51 2.34 -5.66
N LYS A 165 21.18 3.40 -5.21
CA LYS A 165 21.63 3.63 -3.84
C LYS A 165 20.94 4.86 -3.24
N VAL A 166 21.16 5.10 -1.96
CA VAL A 166 20.61 6.28 -1.27
C VAL A 166 20.87 7.57 -2.05
N GLY A 167 19.83 8.34 -2.29
CA GLY A 167 19.84 9.59 -3.05
C GLY A 167 19.56 9.45 -4.53
N ASP A 168 19.64 8.23 -5.08
CA ASP A 168 19.29 7.98 -6.48
C ASP A 168 17.78 7.92 -6.67
N SER A 169 17.33 8.22 -7.88
CA SER A 169 15.92 8.16 -8.27
C SER A 169 15.75 7.60 -9.67
N VAL A 170 14.58 7.09 -9.95
CA VAL A 170 14.13 6.68 -11.28
C VAL A 170 12.69 7.13 -11.50
N TYR A 171 12.37 7.48 -12.73
CA TYR A 171 11.04 7.85 -13.19
C TYR A 171 10.71 7.05 -14.45
N PHE A 172 9.54 6.45 -14.51
CA PHE A 172 9.14 5.62 -15.62
C PHE A 172 7.62 5.55 -15.78
N ASN A 173 7.17 5.18 -16.99
CA ASN A 173 5.77 4.84 -17.22
C ASN A 173 5.47 3.48 -16.56
N ALA A 174 4.50 3.43 -15.67
CA ALA A 174 4.20 2.25 -14.86
C ALA A 174 3.48 1.13 -15.62
N LEU A 175 3.14 1.33 -16.90
CA LEU A 175 2.74 0.26 -17.82
C LEU A 175 3.90 -0.67 -18.18
N ILE A 176 5.16 -0.23 -17.93
CA ILE A 176 6.32 -1.11 -18.08
C ILE A 176 6.33 -2.08 -16.89
N PRO A 177 6.23 -3.41 -17.13
CA PRO A 177 6.30 -4.38 -16.06
C PRO A 177 7.58 -4.22 -15.25
N HIS A 178 7.48 -4.11 -13.94
CA HIS A 178 8.61 -3.88 -13.06
C HIS A 178 8.46 -4.62 -11.74
N ARG A 179 9.59 -4.92 -11.11
CA ARG A 179 9.66 -5.45 -9.75
C ARG A 179 10.91 -4.98 -9.04
N THR A 180 10.88 -4.95 -7.72
CA THR A 180 11.96 -4.41 -6.91
C THR A 180 12.42 -5.40 -5.85
N ARG A 181 13.72 -5.36 -5.51
CA ARG A 181 14.27 -6.07 -4.35
C ARG A 181 15.30 -5.22 -3.61
N SER A 182 15.48 -5.49 -2.33
CA SER A 182 16.56 -4.94 -1.52
C SER A 182 17.88 -5.64 -1.82
N LEU A 183 18.97 -4.88 -1.92
CA LEU A 183 20.33 -5.41 -2.11
C LEU A 183 21.15 -5.35 -0.82
N GLY A 184 21.88 -6.44 -0.52
CA GLY A 184 22.73 -6.55 0.67
C GLY A 184 21.93 -6.88 1.93
N ALA A 185 22.54 -6.72 3.11
CA ALA A 185 21.96 -7.12 4.39
C ALA A 185 20.90 -6.12 4.92
N THR A 186 20.97 -4.86 4.47
CA THR A 186 20.06 -3.81 4.94
C THR A 186 18.81 -3.78 4.08
N GLN A 187 17.63 -3.89 4.70
CA GLN A 187 16.34 -3.67 4.03
C GLN A 187 16.29 -2.26 3.47
N ALA A 188 16.05 -2.12 2.17
CA ALA A 188 15.87 -0.83 1.55
C ALA A 188 14.53 -0.21 1.94
N GLU A 189 14.52 1.13 1.99
CA GLU A 189 13.30 1.94 2.06
C GLU A 189 13.29 2.89 0.88
N ILE A 190 12.24 2.83 0.08
CA ILE A 190 12.06 3.68 -1.09
C ILE A 190 10.79 4.49 -0.96
N LEU A 191 10.87 5.77 -1.32
CA LEU A 191 9.70 6.60 -1.57
C LEU A 191 9.22 6.29 -2.99
N VAL A 192 8.00 5.83 -3.11
CA VAL A 192 7.32 5.59 -4.40
C VAL A 192 6.17 6.58 -4.51
N ILE A 193 6.10 7.31 -5.62
CA ILE A 193 5.00 8.20 -5.93
C ILE A 193 4.38 7.73 -7.24
N VAL A 194 3.12 7.36 -7.19
CA VAL A 194 2.34 6.95 -8.36
C VAL A 194 1.43 8.09 -8.77
N SER A 195 1.41 8.46 -10.04
CA SER A 195 0.41 9.40 -10.56
C SER A 195 -0.96 8.72 -10.65
N HIS A 196 -2.01 9.44 -10.30
CA HIS A 196 -3.40 9.00 -10.48
C HIS A 196 -4.03 9.95 -11.51
N GLU A 197 -4.39 9.41 -12.67
CA GLU A 197 -5.19 10.12 -13.66
C GLU A 197 -6.66 9.84 -13.36
N ASP A 198 -7.46 10.91 -13.31
CA ASP A 198 -8.92 10.86 -13.12
C ASP A 198 -9.63 10.28 -14.36
#